data_e987dbbd754a82d86d98e87aed3ea1ba
#
_entry.id   e987dbbd754a82d86d98e87aed3ea1ba
#
_cell.length_a   1.000
_cell.length_b   1.000
_cell.length_c   1.000
_cell.angle_alpha   90.00
_cell.angle_beta   90.00
_cell.angle_gamma   90.00
#
_symmetry.space_group_name_H-M   'P 1'
#
loop_
_entity.id
_entity.type
_entity.pdbx_description
1 polymer ?
#
loop_
_entity_poly.entity_id
_entity_poly.type
_entity_poly.pdbx_seq_one_letter_code
_entity_poly.pdbx_strand_id
1 'polypeptide(L)'
;MAATMAAFRSLRNLLIRRVMAPTPQGLSLSLRPMSSIAQDEASTAAPREAPDHKYESLQVTVAQKHILHVQLNRPEKRNAMNRAFWREMVECFNKIAQDPDCRAVVISGAGKLFTAGIDLMDMASEILQPQGDDVARISWYLRSLVSRYQETFNVIEKCPKPVIAAVHGACVGAGVDLITACDIRYCAQDAFFQVKEVDIGLAADVGTLQRLPKVIGNQSLVNELAFTSRRMMADEALSSGLVSRVFPDKVGMLDAAFTLAAEISTKSPVAVQGTKINLVYSRNHSVADGLNYTGLIFTRTIKQLNAPGVFIGKKGEAERSYDILEGSQDCLLC
;
A
#
# COMPACT_ATOMS: atom_id res chain seq x y z
N MET A 1 -17.13 -13.15 28.97
CA MET A 1 -16.89 -11.72 28.67
C MET A 1 -16.51 -10.89 29.89
N ALA A 2 -17.11 -11.03 31.05
CA ALA A 2 -16.76 -10.24 32.27
C ALA A 2 -15.36 -10.53 32.83
N ALA A 3 -14.89 -11.78 32.78
CA ALA A 3 -13.57 -12.18 33.30
C ALA A 3 -12.40 -11.65 32.46
N THR A 4 -12.58 -11.53 31.13
CA THR A 4 -11.55 -11.02 30.23
C THR A 4 -11.35 -9.50 30.36
N MET A 5 -12.40 -8.76 30.65
CA MET A 5 -12.31 -7.32 30.93
C MET A 5 -11.67 -7.00 32.28
N ALA A 6 -11.81 -7.86 33.28
CA ALA A 6 -11.13 -7.68 34.56
C ALA A 6 -9.62 -7.91 34.47
N ALA A 7 -9.17 -8.85 33.63
CA ALA A 7 -7.75 -9.09 33.38
C ALA A 7 -7.06 -7.89 32.69
N PHE A 8 -7.74 -7.25 31.73
CA PHE A 8 -7.21 -6.05 31.05
C PHE A 8 -7.11 -4.83 31.99
N ARG A 9 -8.04 -4.66 32.91
CA ARG A 9 -7.95 -3.59 33.94
C ARG A 9 -6.84 -3.86 34.96
N SER A 10 -6.57 -5.11 35.29
CA SER A 10 -5.48 -5.49 36.22
C SER A 10 -4.10 -5.26 35.59
N LEU A 11 -3.89 -5.61 34.34
CA LEU A 11 -2.64 -5.34 33.60
C LEU A 11 -2.35 -3.83 33.45
N ARG A 12 -3.37 -3.03 33.19
CA ARG A 12 -3.24 -1.57 33.12
C ARG A 12 -2.82 -0.96 34.47
N ASN A 13 -3.36 -1.48 35.58
CA ASN A 13 -3.01 -0.99 36.91
C ASN A 13 -1.63 -1.46 37.40
N LEU A 14 -1.14 -2.62 36.93
CA LEU A 14 0.21 -3.10 37.23
C LEU A 14 1.29 -2.26 36.53
N LEU A 15 1.03 -1.86 35.27
CA LEU A 15 1.93 -1.00 34.50
C LEU A 15 2.03 0.42 35.06
N ILE A 16 0.92 0.95 35.59
CA ILE A 16 0.87 2.31 36.16
C ILE A 16 1.57 2.35 37.54
N ARG A 17 1.52 1.27 38.35
CA ARG A 17 2.14 1.25 39.67
C ARG A 17 3.66 1.14 39.68
N ARG A 18 4.32 0.78 38.57
CA ARG A 18 5.77 0.65 38.49
C ARG A 18 6.49 1.96 38.09
N VAL A 19 5.76 3.05 37.80
CA VAL A 19 6.32 4.32 37.33
C VAL A 19 6.22 5.46 38.35
N MET A 20 5.63 5.24 39.54
CA MET A 20 5.50 6.31 40.54
C MET A 20 6.19 5.93 41.86
N ALA A 21 7.47 6.26 41.98
CA ALA A 21 8.13 6.47 43.24
C ALA A 21 8.20 7.99 43.54
N PRO A 22 7.92 8.44 44.78
CA PRO A 22 7.84 9.86 45.11
C PRO A 22 9.20 10.46 45.40
N THR A 23 9.47 11.68 44.89
CA THR A 23 10.51 12.56 45.37
C THR A 23 9.89 13.80 46.04
N PRO A 24 10.47 14.36 47.06
CA PRO A 24 9.87 15.38 47.89
C PRO A 24 10.25 16.81 47.52
N GLN A 25 9.31 17.70 47.82
CA GLN A 25 9.39 19.12 48.16
C GLN A 25 9.72 20.20 47.12
N GLY A 26 8.72 20.96 46.82
CA GLY A 26 8.67 22.40 47.11
C GLY A 26 9.25 23.37 46.09
N LEU A 27 8.39 23.95 45.24
CA LEU A 27 8.61 25.33 44.77
C LEU A 27 7.25 25.89 44.29
N SER A 28 6.92 27.09 44.79
CA SER A 28 5.72 27.84 44.51
C SER A 28 5.64 28.25 43.05
N LEU A 29 4.50 27.95 42.37
CA LEU A 29 4.23 28.37 41.01
C LEU A 29 3.37 29.63 41.01
N SER A 30 3.93 30.72 40.52
CA SER A 30 3.19 31.92 40.14
C SER A 30 2.43 31.67 38.87
N LEU A 31 1.10 31.88 38.90
CA LEU A 31 0.23 31.84 37.74
C LEU A 31 0.50 33.02 36.81
N ARG A 32 0.97 32.74 35.58
CA ARG A 32 0.91 33.68 34.46
C ARG A 32 -0.27 33.30 33.54
N PRO A 33 -1.01 34.26 32.95
CA PRO A 33 -2.14 33.96 32.10
C PRO A 33 -1.70 33.35 30.77
N MET A 34 -2.37 32.27 30.34
CA MET A 34 -2.22 31.68 29.02
C MET A 34 -2.81 32.63 27.96
N SER A 35 -1.97 33.19 27.13
CA SER A 35 -2.36 33.82 25.89
C SER A 35 -1.90 32.98 24.71
N SER A 36 -2.81 32.83 23.75
CA SER A 36 -2.65 32.36 22.37
C SER A 36 -2.26 30.87 22.17
N ILE A 37 -3.28 30.09 21.88
CA ILE A 37 -3.17 28.85 21.11
C ILE A 37 -2.64 29.25 19.73
N ALA A 38 -1.39 28.92 19.44
CA ALA A 38 -0.89 28.92 18.08
C ALA A 38 -1.66 27.84 17.32
N GLN A 39 -2.48 28.25 16.38
CA GLN A 39 -3.03 27.38 15.35
C GLN A 39 -1.83 26.94 14.49
N ASP A 40 -1.44 25.68 14.57
CA ASP A 40 -0.56 25.08 13.58
C ASP A 40 -1.27 25.17 12.22
N GLU A 41 -0.87 26.16 11.43
CA GLU A 41 -1.23 26.27 10.04
C GLU A 41 -0.74 24.99 9.34
N ALA A 42 -1.67 24.15 8.92
CA ALA A 42 -1.39 23.05 8.01
C ALA A 42 -0.70 23.65 6.77
N SER A 43 0.59 23.45 6.67
CA SER A 43 1.41 23.92 5.54
C SER A 43 0.86 23.33 4.24
N THR A 44 0.09 24.11 3.50
CA THR A 44 -0.33 23.84 2.12
C THR A 44 0.83 24.14 1.16
N ALA A 45 1.99 23.59 1.42
CA ALA A 45 3.10 23.64 0.47
C ALA A 45 2.71 22.82 -0.77
N ALA A 46 2.91 23.41 -1.97
CA ALA A 46 2.68 22.69 -3.22
C ALA A 46 3.49 21.37 -3.25
N PRO A 47 2.93 20.29 -3.86
CA PRO A 47 3.63 19.02 -3.98
C PRO A 47 5.02 19.24 -4.60
N ARG A 48 6.07 18.72 -3.95
CA ARG A 48 7.45 18.80 -4.46
C ARG A 48 7.82 17.46 -5.08
N GLU A 49 8.54 17.50 -6.19
CA GLU A 49 9.13 16.29 -6.76
C GLU A 49 10.02 15.59 -5.73
N ALA A 50 9.90 14.27 -5.64
CA ALA A 50 10.77 13.47 -4.80
C ALA A 50 12.15 13.33 -5.50
N PRO A 51 13.24 13.84 -4.93
CA PRO A 51 14.51 14.06 -5.66
C PRO A 51 15.14 12.78 -6.22
N ASP A 52 14.90 11.63 -5.57
CA ASP A 52 15.48 10.33 -5.94
C ASP A 52 14.58 9.50 -6.89
N HIS A 53 13.43 10.05 -7.29
CA HIS A 53 12.40 9.36 -8.07
C HIS A 53 12.19 10.04 -9.43
N LYS A 54 13.10 9.80 -10.37
CA LYS A 54 12.99 10.31 -11.76
C LYS A 54 12.66 9.15 -12.69
N TYR A 55 11.45 9.17 -13.26
CA TYR A 55 10.91 8.10 -14.08
C TYR A 55 10.28 8.67 -15.36
N GLU A 56 10.18 7.83 -16.39
CA GLU A 56 9.54 8.16 -17.66
C GLU A 56 8.01 8.00 -17.58
N SER A 57 7.57 6.93 -16.93
CA SER A 57 6.15 6.53 -16.89
C SER A 57 5.45 6.86 -15.57
N LEU A 58 6.21 7.26 -14.56
CA LEU A 58 5.71 7.58 -13.22
C LEU A 58 6.11 9.02 -12.85
N GLN A 59 5.25 9.69 -12.12
CA GLN A 59 5.57 10.91 -11.39
C GLN A 59 5.46 10.63 -9.89
N VAL A 60 6.55 10.86 -9.15
CA VAL A 60 6.56 10.67 -7.70
C VAL A 60 6.78 12.02 -7.02
N THR A 61 5.86 12.38 -6.14
CA THR A 61 5.92 13.65 -5.41
C THR A 61 5.75 13.43 -3.91
N VAL A 62 6.36 14.29 -3.11
CA VAL A 62 6.05 14.43 -1.69
C VAL A 62 4.77 15.25 -1.58
N ALA A 63 3.64 14.57 -1.38
CA ALA A 63 2.33 15.23 -1.29
C ALA A 63 2.14 15.96 0.05
N GLN A 64 2.61 15.34 1.13
CA GLN A 64 2.59 15.87 2.50
C GLN A 64 3.76 15.25 3.28
N LYS A 65 4.03 15.74 4.48
CA LYS A 65 5.04 15.13 5.36
C LYS A 65 4.76 13.63 5.53
N HIS A 66 5.74 12.79 5.22
CA HIS A 66 5.69 11.32 5.27
C HIS A 66 4.77 10.64 4.25
N ILE A 67 4.26 11.35 3.26
CA ILE A 67 3.34 10.79 2.27
C ILE A 67 3.89 11.01 0.87
N LEU A 68 4.12 9.91 0.16
CA LEU A 68 4.48 9.93 -1.26
C LEU A 68 3.22 9.70 -2.12
N HIS A 69 3.14 10.46 -3.18
CA HIS A 69 2.16 10.28 -4.25
C HIS A 69 2.86 9.71 -5.47
N VAL A 70 2.50 8.49 -5.85
CA VAL A 70 2.96 7.83 -7.07
C VAL A 70 1.86 7.94 -8.11
N GLN A 71 2.10 8.67 -9.18
CA GLN A 71 1.12 8.88 -10.23
C GLN A 71 1.57 8.18 -11.52
N LEU A 72 0.69 7.36 -12.11
CA LEU A 72 0.86 6.83 -13.45
C LEU A 72 0.81 8.02 -14.41
N ASN A 73 1.89 8.29 -15.16
CA ASN A 73 2.08 9.57 -15.82
C ASN A 73 2.39 9.44 -17.34
N ARG A 74 1.49 8.77 -18.03
CA ARG A 74 1.43 8.74 -19.51
C ARG A 74 -0.01 9.08 -19.97
N PRO A 75 -0.56 10.26 -19.60
CA PRO A 75 -1.97 10.58 -19.85
C PRO A 75 -2.35 10.59 -21.34
N GLU A 76 -1.41 10.96 -22.23
CA GLU A 76 -1.58 10.94 -23.69
C GLU A 76 -1.73 9.52 -24.26
N LYS A 77 -1.21 8.51 -23.55
CA LYS A 77 -1.36 7.08 -23.81
C LYS A 77 -2.35 6.41 -22.87
N ARG A 78 -3.23 7.19 -22.21
CA ARG A 78 -4.20 6.67 -21.25
C ARG A 78 -3.54 5.85 -20.12
N ASN A 79 -2.35 6.27 -19.69
CA ASN A 79 -1.54 5.59 -18.69
C ASN A 79 -1.33 4.08 -18.98
N ALA A 80 -1.25 3.71 -20.27
CA ALA A 80 -0.92 2.35 -20.66
C ALA A 80 0.49 1.97 -20.20
N MET A 81 0.64 0.75 -19.71
CA MET A 81 1.84 0.23 -19.06
C MET A 81 2.82 -0.30 -20.10
N ASN A 82 3.86 0.49 -20.40
CA ASN A 82 4.93 0.19 -21.34
C ASN A 82 6.12 -0.51 -20.63
N ARG A 83 7.19 -0.84 -21.37
CA ARG A 83 8.39 -1.46 -20.79
C ARG A 83 9.04 -0.65 -19.69
N ALA A 84 9.04 0.69 -19.80
CA ALA A 84 9.57 1.56 -18.77
C ALA A 84 8.78 1.37 -17.46
N PHE A 85 7.45 1.36 -17.53
CA PHE A 85 6.57 1.18 -16.37
C PHE A 85 6.89 -0.10 -15.58
N TRP A 86 7.07 -1.24 -16.26
CA TRP A 86 7.32 -2.53 -15.59
C TRP A 86 8.62 -2.50 -14.77
N ARG A 87 9.66 -1.86 -15.27
CA ARG A 87 10.93 -1.69 -14.56
C ARG A 87 10.83 -0.64 -13.45
N GLU A 88 10.23 0.51 -13.78
CA GLU A 88 10.21 1.68 -12.90
C GLU A 88 9.35 1.47 -11.65
N MET A 89 8.27 0.71 -11.75
CA MET A 89 7.46 0.32 -10.59
C MET A 89 8.27 -0.49 -9.57
N VAL A 90 9.07 -1.47 -10.05
CA VAL A 90 9.93 -2.26 -9.18
C VAL A 90 10.97 -1.38 -8.49
N GLU A 91 11.65 -0.52 -9.27
CA GLU A 91 12.64 0.41 -8.73
C GLU A 91 12.01 1.38 -7.72
N CYS A 92 10.88 1.98 -8.08
CA CYS A 92 10.15 2.95 -7.26
C CYS A 92 9.76 2.36 -5.91
N PHE A 93 9.09 1.22 -5.90
CA PHE A 93 8.61 0.62 -4.65
C PHE A 93 9.73 0.02 -3.80
N ASN A 94 10.84 -0.45 -4.39
CA ASN A 94 12.03 -0.84 -3.64
C ASN A 94 12.67 0.36 -2.93
N LYS A 95 12.76 1.54 -3.58
CA LYS A 95 13.22 2.78 -2.95
C LYS A 95 12.26 3.22 -1.83
N ILE A 96 10.95 3.23 -2.08
CA ILE A 96 9.93 3.58 -1.09
C ILE A 96 9.98 2.65 0.13
N ALA A 97 10.21 1.36 -0.08
CA ALA A 97 10.29 0.39 1.00
C ALA A 97 11.43 0.73 1.99
N GLN A 98 12.55 1.25 1.49
CA GLN A 98 13.73 1.63 2.28
C GLN A 98 13.72 3.08 2.76
N ASP A 99 12.82 3.93 2.25
CA ASP A 99 12.74 5.34 2.64
C ASP A 99 12.23 5.48 4.08
N PRO A 100 13.05 5.95 5.05
CA PRO A 100 12.65 6.12 6.44
C PRO A 100 11.63 7.25 6.64
N ASP A 101 11.60 8.22 5.73
CA ASP A 101 10.69 9.36 5.80
C ASP A 101 9.30 9.03 5.26
N CYS A 102 9.17 8.01 4.40
CA CYS A 102 7.88 7.59 3.88
C CYS A 102 7.14 6.68 4.87
N ARG A 103 5.88 7.02 5.19
CA ARG A 103 4.99 6.24 6.07
C ARG A 103 3.74 5.74 5.37
N ALA A 104 3.31 6.39 4.29
CA ALA A 104 2.18 5.95 3.47
C ALA A 104 2.34 6.41 2.02
N VAL A 105 1.73 5.67 1.10
CA VAL A 105 1.76 5.94 -0.34
C VAL A 105 0.35 6.05 -0.87
N VAL A 106 0.10 7.05 -1.71
CA VAL A 106 -1.11 7.14 -2.53
C VAL A 106 -0.72 6.90 -3.98
N ILE A 107 -1.37 5.96 -4.66
CA ILE A 107 -1.17 5.71 -6.09
C ILE A 107 -2.41 6.13 -6.88
N SER A 108 -2.22 6.90 -7.97
CA SER A 108 -3.30 7.38 -8.84
C SER A 108 -2.88 7.45 -10.31
N GLY A 109 -3.80 7.86 -11.20
CA GLY A 109 -3.51 8.10 -12.61
C GLY A 109 -3.52 9.60 -12.96
N ALA A 110 -2.62 10.03 -13.84
CA ALA A 110 -2.68 11.35 -14.47
C ALA A 110 -3.82 11.41 -15.50
N GLY A 111 -4.30 12.63 -15.79
CA GLY A 111 -5.30 12.87 -16.83
C GLY A 111 -6.69 12.30 -16.50
N LYS A 112 -7.35 11.68 -17.50
CA LYS A 112 -8.78 11.36 -17.50
C LYS A 112 -9.14 10.01 -16.88
N LEU A 113 -8.18 9.13 -16.65
CA LEU A 113 -8.43 7.76 -16.16
C LEU A 113 -7.22 7.20 -15.41
N PHE A 114 -7.43 6.14 -14.66
CA PHE A 114 -6.37 5.48 -13.91
C PHE A 114 -5.37 4.79 -14.85
N THR A 115 -5.82 3.77 -15.61
CA THR A 115 -5.00 3.12 -16.64
C THR A 115 -5.84 2.32 -17.64
N ALA A 116 -5.39 2.28 -18.88
CA ALA A 116 -5.96 1.41 -19.94
C ALA A 116 -5.35 -0.01 -19.95
N GLY A 117 -4.46 -0.34 -19.01
CA GLY A 117 -3.78 -1.63 -18.95
C GLY A 117 -2.46 -1.64 -19.73
N ILE A 118 -2.06 -2.83 -20.18
CA ILE A 118 -0.79 -3.04 -20.90
C ILE A 118 -0.75 -2.25 -22.23
N ASP A 119 0.39 -1.65 -22.53
CA ASP A 119 0.66 -1.03 -23.85
C ASP A 119 1.00 -2.13 -24.87
N LEU A 120 -0.03 -2.66 -25.53
CA LEU A 120 0.11 -3.78 -26.47
C LEU A 120 1.08 -3.46 -27.62
N MET A 121 1.15 -2.20 -28.07
CA MET A 121 2.05 -1.83 -29.16
C MET A 121 3.51 -1.84 -28.75
N ASP A 122 3.81 -1.37 -27.55
CA ASP A 122 5.16 -1.36 -27.01
C ASP A 122 5.63 -2.76 -26.59
N MET A 123 4.71 -3.58 -26.08
CA MET A 123 4.99 -4.91 -25.55
C MET A 123 4.94 -6.03 -26.61
N ALA A 124 4.40 -5.75 -27.80
CA ALA A 124 4.13 -6.77 -28.83
C ALA A 124 5.38 -7.60 -29.19
N SER A 125 6.54 -6.99 -29.32
CA SER A 125 7.76 -7.71 -29.69
C SER A 125 8.22 -8.71 -28.62
N GLU A 126 8.03 -8.41 -27.34
CA GLU A 126 8.42 -9.33 -26.26
C GLU A 126 7.46 -10.50 -26.11
N ILE A 127 6.17 -10.26 -26.36
CA ILE A 127 5.10 -11.27 -26.23
C ILE A 127 5.04 -12.15 -27.47
N LEU A 128 5.14 -11.55 -28.69
CA LEU A 128 4.94 -12.28 -29.94
C LEU A 128 6.22 -12.85 -30.56
N GLN A 129 7.40 -12.43 -30.08
CA GLN A 129 8.69 -12.90 -30.58
C GLN A 129 9.55 -13.43 -29.40
N PRO A 130 9.11 -14.52 -28.74
CA PRO A 130 9.84 -15.08 -27.62
C PRO A 130 11.21 -15.58 -28.10
N GLN A 131 12.25 -15.41 -27.27
CA GLN A 131 13.60 -15.86 -27.58
C GLN A 131 13.76 -17.37 -27.32
N GLY A 132 14.42 -18.05 -28.24
CA GLY A 132 14.77 -19.47 -28.11
C GLY A 132 14.71 -20.20 -29.45
N ASP A 133 15.53 -21.24 -29.60
CA ASP A 133 15.67 -22.08 -30.81
C ASP A 133 14.71 -23.27 -30.78
N ASP A 134 14.19 -23.61 -29.62
CA ASP A 134 13.28 -24.72 -29.40
C ASP A 134 12.20 -24.41 -28.37
N VAL A 135 11.19 -25.26 -28.30
CA VAL A 135 10.01 -25.08 -27.43
C VAL A 135 10.41 -24.96 -25.94
N ALA A 136 11.43 -25.70 -25.51
CA ALA A 136 11.84 -25.67 -24.10
C ALA A 136 12.48 -24.32 -23.73
N ARG A 137 13.38 -23.79 -24.58
CA ARG A 137 13.99 -22.47 -24.38
C ARG A 137 12.97 -21.35 -24.47
N ILE A 138 12.04 -21.42 -25.43
CA ILE A 138 10.92 -20.49 -25.56
C ILE A 138 10.07 -20.50 -24.26
N SER A 139 9.71 -21.69 -23.76
CA SER A 139 8.92 -21.81 -22.53
C SER A 139 9.65 -21.27 -21.31
N TRP A 140 10.95 -21.51 -21.22
CA TRP A 140 11.79 -20.97 -20.15
C TRP A 140 11.89 -19.44 -20.18
N TYR A 141 12.06 -18.88 -21.38
CA TYR A 141 12.05 -17.43 -21.59
C TYR A 141 10.73 -16.80 -21.16
N LEU A 142 9.58 -17.35 -21.64
CA LEU A 142 8.25 -16.84 -21.30
C LEU A 142 7.98 -16.92 -19.79
N ARG A 143 8.35 -18.02 -19.14
CA ARG A 143 8.23 -18.13 -17.67
C ARG A 143 9.04 -17.04 -16.95
N SER A 144 10.27 -16.79 -17.38
CA SER A 144 11.11 -15.74 -16.82
C SER A 144 10.52 -14.34 -17.05
N LEU A 145 9.96 -14.11 -18.24
CA LEU A 145 9.28 -12.86 -18.61
C LEU A 145 8.08 -12.60 -17.69
N VAL A 146 7.18 -13.57 -17.57
CA VAL A 146 6.00 -13.47 -16.71
C VAL A 146 6.41 -13.23 -15.25
N SER A 147 7.43 -13.93 -14.73
CA SER A 147 7.92 -13.71 -13.37
C SER A 147 8.40 -12.28 -13.14
N ARG A 148 9.08 -11.66 -14.11
CA ARG A 148 9.48 -10.24 -14.02
C ARG A 148 8.28 -9.31 -13.99
N TYR A 149 7.25 -9.58 -14.78
CA TYR A 149 6.03 -8.75 -14.78
C TYR A 149 5.22 -8.93 -13.50
N GLN A 150 5.17 -10.13 -12.94
CA GLN A 150 4.55 -10.38 -11.63
C GLN A 150 5.23 -9.57 -10.52
N GLU A 151 6.57 -9.44 -10.57
CA GLU A 151 7.30 -8.68 -9.55
C GLU A 151 6.89 -7.20 -9.53
N THR A 152 6.47 -6.62 -10.67
CA THR A 152 5.98 -5.24 -10.76
C THR A 152 4.85 -4.93 -9.78
N PHE A 153 3.99 -5.89 -9.50
CA PHE A 153 2.90 -5.72 -8.52
C PHE A 153 3.23 -6.37 -7.18
N ASN A 154 4.07 -7.40 -7.15
CA ASN A 154 4.52 -8.02 -5.91
C ASN A 154 5.26 -7.01 -5.00
N VAL A 155 6.05 -6.10 -5.56
CA VAL A 155 6.77 -5.08 -4.78
C VAL A 155 5.83 -4.13 -4.03
N ILE A 156 4.61 -3.89 -4.53
CA ILE A 156 3.59 -3.09 -3.83
C ILE A 156 3.13 -3.82 -2.56
N GLU A 157 2.88 -5.10 -2.69
CA GLU A 157 2.44 -5.97 -1.60
C GLU A 157 3.56 -6.21 -0.57
N LYS A 158 4.80 -6.41 -1.06
CA LYS A 158 6.00 -6.58 -0.23
C LYS A 158 6.45 -5.29 0.45
N CYS A 159 6.12 -4.11 -0.11
CA CYS A 159 6.44 -2.81 0.48
C CYS A 159 5.83 -2.72 1.89
N PRO A 160 6.61 -2.46 2.93
CA PRO A 160 6.08 -2.42 4.30
C PRO A 160 5.20 -1.20 4.56
N LYS A 161 5.23 -0.18 3.69
CA LYS A 161 4.40 1.02 3.81
C LYS A 161 2.99 0.75 3.28
N PRO A 162 1.93 1.21 3.96
CA PRO A 162 0.57 1.16 3.42
C PRO A 162 0.43 1.88 2.09
N VAL A 163 -0.24 1.24 1.14
CA VAL A 163 -0.47 1.76 -0.21
C VAL A 163 -1.97 1.90 -0.46
N ILE A 164 -2.40 3.11 -0.79
CA ILE A 164 -3.79 3.47 -1.08
C ILE A 164 -3.93 3.69 -2.58
N ALA A 165 -4.72 2.88 -3.26
CA ALA A 165 -5.10 3.12 -4.65
C ALA A 165 -6.28 4.08 -4.73
N ALA A 166 -6.14 5.16 -5.50
CA ALA A 166 -7.17 6.16 -5.79
C ALA A 166 -7.51 6.12 -7.27
N VAL A 167 -8.63 5.46 -7.62
CA VAL A 167 -9.01 5.09 -8.99
C VAL A 167 -10.09 5.98 -9.52
N HIS A 168 -9.90 6.62 -10.69
CA HIS A 168 -10.92 7.36 -11.42
C HIS A 168 -10.95 6.91 -12.87
N GLY A 169 -12.13 6.98 -13.50
CA GLY A 169 -12.32 6.53 -14.87
C GLY A 169 -11.96 5.05 -15.04
N ALA A 170 -11.27 4.70 -16.11
CA ALA A 170 -10.94 3.32 -16.45
C ALA A 170 -9.80 2.73 -15.61
N CYS A 171 -10.00 1.50 -15.10
CA CYS A 171 -9.00 0.63 -14.51
C CYS A 171 -9.09 -0.74 -15.20
N VAL A 172 -8.24 -1.00 -16.19
CA VAL A 172 -8.39 -2.10 -17.15
C VAL A 172 -7.16 -3.02 -17.12
N GLY A 173 -7.39 -4.34 -17.25
CA GLY A 173 -6.35 -5.36 -17.36
C GLY A 173 -5.37 -5.29 -16.20
N ALA A 174 -4.08 -5.14 -16.47
CA ALA A 174 -3.02 -5.00 -15.49
C ALA A 174 -3.26 -3.88 -14.45
N GLY A 175 -4.20 -2.95 -14.70
CA GLY A 175 -4.67 -2.01 -13.69
C GLY A 175 -5.38 -2.69 -12.52
N VAL A 176 -6.12 -3.77 -12.78
CA VAL A 176 -6.78 -4.56 -11.73
C VAL A 176 -5.74 -5.34 -10.92
N ASP A 177 -4.69 -5.86 -11.57
CA ASP A 177 -3.55 -6.48 -10.89
C ASP A 177 -2.88 -5.51 -9.92
N LEU A 178 -2.64 -4.26 -10.38
CA LEU A 178 -2.03 -3.22 -9.57
C LEU A 178 -2.86 -2.90 -8.33
N ILE A 179 -4.15 -2.60 -8.50
CA ILE A 179 -4.98 -2.17 -7.37
C ILE A 179 -5.25 -3.29 -6.37
N THR A 180 -5.31 -4.54 -6.82
CA THR A 180 -5.49 -5.71 -5.93
C THR A 180 -4.22 -6.02 -5.11
N ALA A 181 -3.06 -5.54 -5.53
CA ALA A 181 -1.82 -5.58 -4.77
C ALA A 181 -1.71 -4.44 -3.72
N CYS A 182 -2.52 -3.37 -3.85
CA CYS A 182 -2.59 -2.29 -2.86
C CYS A 182 -3.37 -2.72 -1.60
N ASP A 183 -3.13 -2.01 -0.48
CA ASP A 183 -3.78 -2.33 0.79
C ASP A 183 -5.21 -1.78 0.86
N ILE A 184 -5.42 -0.56 0.40
CA ILE A 184 -6.70 0.15 0.44
C ILE A 184 -7.04 0.65 -0.96
N ARG A 185 -8.30 0.62 -1.34
CA ARG A 185 -8.80 1.07 -2.65
C ARG A 185 -9.97 2.00 -2.47
N TYR A 186 -9.85 3.21 -3.03
CA TYR A 186 -10.90 4.20 -3.19
C TYR A 186 -11.15 4.43 -4.67
N CYS A 187 -12.37 4.80 -5.05
CA CYS A 187 -12.62 5.21 -6.43
C CYS A 187 -13.56 6.41 -6.52
N ALA A 188 -13.54 7.07 -7.67
CA ALA A 188 -14.52 8.07 -8.05
C ALA A 188 -15.74 7.39 -8.68
N GLN A 189 -16.90 8.07 -8.71
CA GLN A 189 -18.16 7.56 -9.23
C GLN A 189 -18.09 7.19 -10.73
N ASP A 190 -17.22 7.84 -11.49
CA ASP A 190 -16.97 7.56 -12.90
C ASP A 190 -16.08 6.34 -13.15
N ALA A 191 -15.57 5.71 -12.08
CA ALA A 191 -14.64 4.59 -12.20
C ALA A 191 -15.35 3.31 -12.68
N PHE A 192 -14.63 2.56 -13.51
CA PHE A 192 -14.98 1.17 -13.81
C PHE A 192 -13.73 0.29 -13.83
N PHE A 193 -13.94 -0.98 -13.53
CA PHE A 193 -12.91 -2.01 -13.45
C PHE A 193 -13.20 -3.10 -14.48
N GLN A 194 -12.16 -3.62 -15.14
CA GLN A 194 -12.35 -4.61 -16.19
C GLN A 194 -11.15 -5.57 -16.25
N VAL A 195 -11.39 -6.86 -16.01
CA VAL A 195 -10.41 -7.93 -16.25
C VAL A 195 -10.45 -8.21 -17.75
N LYS A 196 -9.48 -7.71 -18.51
CA LYS A 196 -9.57 -7.55 -19.99
C LYS A 196 -8.86 -8.65 -20.76
N GLU A 197 -8.07 -9.47 -20.11
CA GLU A 197 -7.12 -10.38 -20.72
C GLU A 197 -7.77 -11.40 -21.65
N VAL A 198 -8.95 -11.93 -21.30
CA VAL A 198 -9.66 -12.93 -22.12
C VAL A 198 -10.10 -12.38 -23.48
N ASP A 199 -10.36 -11.07 -23.60
CA ASP A 199 -10.71 -10.42 -24.87
C ASP A 199 -9.57 -10.41 -25.88
N ILE A 200 -8.33 -10.55 -25.39
CA ILE A 200 -7.13 -10.62 -26.24
C ILE A 200 -6.52 -12.04 -26.26
N GLY A 201 -7.29 -13.05 -25.80
CA GLY A 201 -6.92 -14.47 -25.86
C GLY A 201 -5.90 -14.90 -24.79
N LEU A 202 -5.75 -14.13 -23.70
CA LEU A 202 -4.83 -14.43 -22.59
C LEU A 202 -5.62 -14.69 -21.31
N ALA A 203 -5.04 -15.50 -20.42
CA ALA A 203 -5.43 -15.49 -19.01
C ALA A 203 -4.67 -14.38 -18.29
N ALA A 204 -5.29 -13.70 -17.32
CA ALA A 204 -4.59 -12.74 -16.47
C ALA A 204 -3.48 -13.46 -15.69
N ASP A 205 -2.23 -13.06 -15.89
CA ASP A 205 -1.05 -13.81 -15.46
C ASP A 205 -0.11 -13.05 -14.50
N VAL A 206 -0.45 -11.79 -14.16
CA VAL A 206 0.41 -10.97 -13.29
C VAL A 206 -0.19 -10.68 -11.91
N GLY A 207 -1.29 -11.36 -11.53
CA GLY A 207 -1.76 -11.39 -10.15
C GLY A 207 -3.26 -11.25 -9.92
N THR A 208 -4.06 -10.79 -10.89
CA THR A 208 -5.51 -10.60 -10.73
C THR A 208 -6.19 -11.90 -10.28
N LEU A 209 -5.93 -13.03 -10.94
CA LEU A 209 -6.61 -14.30 -10.63
C LEU A 209 -6.22 -14.85 -9.25
N GLN A 210 -5.11 -14.44 -8.68
CA GLN A 210 -4.64 -14.83 -7.36
C GLN A 210 -5.12 -13.89 -6.25
N ARG A 211 -5.24 -12.58 -6.55
CA ARG A 211 -5.57 -11.54 -5.55
C ARG A 211 -7.03 -11.15 -5.53
N LEU A 212 -7.67 -11.01 -6.70
CA LEU A 212 -9.07 -10.58 -6.79
C LEU A 212 -10.02 -11.47 -5.97
N PRO A 213 -9.91 -12.83 -5.99
CA PRO A 213 -10.76 -13.71 -5.19
C PRO A 213 -10.60 -13.52 -3.67
N LYS A 214 -9.48 -12.94 -3.24
CA LYS A 214 -9.19 -12.68 -1.82
C LYS A 214 -9.62 -11.28 -1.39
N VAL A 215 -9.83 -10.38 -2.35
CA VAL A 215 -10.34 -9.02 -2.13
C VAL A 215 -11.87 -9.01 -2.17
N ILE A 216 -12.46 -9.70 -3.17
CA ILE A 216 -13.91 -9.85 -3.33
C ILE A 216 -14.30 -11.19 -2.73
N GLY A 217 -15.10 -11.21 -1.68
CA GLY A 217 -15.55 -12.45 -1.02
C GLY A 217 -16.54 -13.31 -1.82
N ASN A 218 -16.84 -12.95 -3.07
CA ASN A 218 -17.80 -13.63 -3.94
C ASN A 218 -17.08 -14.26 -5.14
N GLN A 219 -16.76 -15.55 -5.04
CA GLN A 219 -16.06 -16.30 -6.09
C GLN A 219 -16.83 -16.33 -7.42
N SER A 220 -18.18 -16.42 -7.37
CA SER A 220 -19.00 -16.43 -8.59
C SER A 220 -18.87 -15.12 -9.37
N LEU A 221 -18.89 -13.99 -8.67
CA LEU A 221 -18.67 -12.67 -9.28
C LEU A 221 -17.27 -12.55 -9.89
N VAL A 222 -16.24 -13.02 -9.19
CA VAL A 222 -14.86 -13.02 -9.71
C VAL A 222 -14.77 -13.82 -11.01
N ASN A 223 -15.37 -15.03 -11.05
CA ASN A 223 -15.41 -15.88 -12.25
C ASN A 223 -16.14 -15.17 -13.40
N GLU A 224 -17.29 -14.57 -13.12
CA GLU A 224 -18.06 -13.82 -14.12
C GLU A 224 -17.21 -12.69 -14.72
N LEU A 225 -16.58 -11.85 -13.90
CA LEU A 225 -15.74 -10.76 -14.36
C LEU A 225 -14.53 -11.26 -15.18
N ALA A 226 -13.88 -12.33 -14.72
CA ALA A 226 -12.71 -12.90 -15.40
C ALA A 226 -13.05 -13.59 -16.71
N PHE A 227 -14.22 -14.24 -16.81
CA PHE A 227 -14.61 -14.98 -18.02
C PHE A 227 -15.30 -14.12 -19.08
N THR A 228 -15.99 -13.06 -18.67
CA THR A 228 -16.78 -12.23 -19.58
C THR A 228 -16.08 -10.91 -19.95
N SER A 229 -15.05 -10.52 -19.20
CA SER A 229 -14.40 -9.21 -19.37
C SER A 229 -15.41 -8.04 -19.29
N ARG A 230 -16.57 -8.23 -18.63
CA ARG A 230 -17.52 -7.14 -18.46
C ARG A 230 -16.98 -6.06 -17.52
N ARG A 231 -17.50 -4.86 -17.67
CA ARG A 231 -17.18 -3.77 -16.75
C ARG A 231 -17.90 -3.96 -15.42
N MET A 232 -17.19 -3.72 -14.35
CA MET A 232 -17.71 -3.53 -13.00
C MET A 232 -17.69 -2.03 -12.71
N MET A 233 -18.84 -1.42 -12.46
CA MET A 233 -18.97 0.01 -12.16
C MET A 233 -18.69 0.28 -10.67
N ALA A 234 -18.52 1.55 -10.31
CA ALA A 234 -18.13 1.97 -8.96
C ALA A 234 -19.07 1.42 -7.85
N ASP A 235 -20.39 1.45 -8.08
CA ASP A 235 -21.37 0.98 -7.08
C ASP A 235 -21.28 -0.54 -6.87
N GLU A 236 -21.07 -1.32 -7.94
CA GLU A 236 -20.84 -2.76 -7.85
C GLU A 236 -19.49 -3.07 -7.19
N ALA A 237 -18.46 -2.28 -7.49
CA ALA A 237 -17.14 -2.40 -6.86
C ALA A 237 -17.21 -2.12 -5.34
N LEU A 238 -18.04 -1.18 -4.92
CA LEU A 238 -18.31 -0.91 -3.50
C LEU A 238 -19.08 -2.05 -2.85
N SER A 239 -20.18 -2.47 -3.45
CA SER A 239 -21.05 -3.52 -2.89
C SER A 239 -20.36 -4.88 -2.81
N SER A 240 -19.43 -5.18 -3.72
CA SER A 240 -18.64 -6.41 -3.74
C SER A 240 -17.40 -6.38 -2.83
N GLY A 241 -17.02 -5.20 -2.32
CA GLY A 241 -15.84 -5.04 -1.48
C GLY A 241 -14.53 -4.85 -2.26
N LEU A 242 -14.56 -4.68 -3.59
CA LEU A 242 -13.36 -4.33 -4.35
C LEU A 242 -12.79 -2.99 -3.89
N VAL A 243 -13.65 -2.00 -3.67
CA VAL A 243 -13.29 -0.71 -3.08
C VAL A 243 -14.02 -0.48 -1.77
N SER A 244 -13.41 0.27 -0.86
CA SER A 244 -13.99 0.56 0.45
C SER A 244 -14.80 1.87 0.49
N ARG A 245 -14.61 2.77 -0.48
CA ARG A 245 -15.36 4.03 -0.62
C ARG A 245 -15.45 4.49 -2.07
N VAL A 246 -16.54 5.16 -2.39
CA VAL A 246 -16.80 5.85 -3.66
C VAL A 246 -16.99 7.33 -3.38
N PHE A 247 -16.44 8.19 -4.24
CA PHE A 247 -16.49 9.64 -4.13
C PHE A 247 -17.09 10.25 -5.40
N PRO A 248 -17.73 11.43 -5.32
CA PRO A 248 -18.38 12.03 -6.48
C PRO A 248 -17.44 12.25 -7.67
N ASP A 249 -16.20 12.61 -7.39
CA ASP A 249 -15.20 12.95 -8.41
C ASP A 249 -13.75 12.61 -7.99
N LYS A 250 -12.83 12.81 -8.92
CA LYS A 250 -11.38 12.58 -8.71
C LYS A 250 -10.81 13.45 -7.60
N VAL A 251 -11.24 14.70 -7.47
CA VAL A 251 -10.68 15.66 -6.49
C VAL A 251 -11.03 15.21 -5.09
N GLY A 252 -12.33 15.02 -4.81
CA GLY A 252 -12.79 14.53 -3.51
C GLY A 252 -12.23 13.18 -3.12
N MET A 253 -12.04 12.28 -4.10
CA MET A 253 -11.38 10.99 -3.88
C MET A 253 -9.92 11.15 -3.46
N LEU A 254 -9.14 11.99 -4.15
CA LEU A 254 -7.73 12.22 -3.83
C LEU A 254 -7.59 12.89 -2.46
N ASP A 255 -8.40 13.89 -2.16
CA ASP A 255 -8.40 14.56 -0.85
C ASP A 255 -8.67 13.57 0.29
N ALA A 256 -9.64 12.68 0.10
CA ALA A 256 -9.94 11.62 1.07
C ALA A 256 -8.78 10.60 1.19
N ALA A 257 -8.13 10.25 0.08
CA ALA A 257 -6.98 9.33 0.10
C ALA A 257 -5.79 9.95 0.84
N PHE A 258 -5.50 11.23 0.61
CA PHE A 258 -4.44 11.95 1.33
C PHE A 258 -4.76 12.16 2.80
N THR A 259 -6.03 12.45 3.14
CA THR A 259 -6.49 12.54 4.53
C THR A 259 -6.28 11.21 5.26
N LEU A 260 -6.64 10.09 4.64
CA LEU A 260 -6.40 8.77 5.23
C LEU A 260 -4.89 8.47 5.36
N ALA A 261 -4.09 8.79 4.35
CA ALA A 261 -2.63 8.62 4.41
C ALA A 261 -2.02 9.47 5.54
N ALA A 262 -2.50 10.70 5.73
CA ALA A 262 -2.10 11.57 6.83
C ALA A 262 -2.45 10.96 8.19
N GLU A 263 -3.66 10.43 8.36
CA GLU A 263 -4.04 9.74 9.59
C GLU A 263 -3.13 8.53 9.86
N ILE A 264 -2.87 7.69 8.86
CA ILE A 264 -1.95 6.54 8.97
C ILE A 264 -0.55 7.02 9.39
N SER A 265 -0.06 8.10 8.80
CA SER A 265 1.28 8.64 9.06
C SER A 265 1.48 9.14 10.50
N THR A 266 0.39 9.44 11.23
CA THR A 266 0.45 9.81 12.66
C THR A 266 0.67 8.63 13.59
N LYS A 267 0.49 7.39 13.12
CA LYS A 267 0.64 6.18 13.93
C LYS A 267 2.12 5.76 14.00
N SER A 268 2.45 4.89 14.94
CA SER A 268 3.79 4.29 15.00
C SER A 268 4.10 3.55 13.69
N PRO A 269 5.17 3.92 12.95
CA PRO A 269 5.51 3.25 11.70
C PRO A 269 5.78 1.76 11.90
N VAL A 270 6.45 1.38 12.99
CA VAL A 270 6.71 -0.04 13.31
C VAL A 270 5.41 -0.82 13.50
N ALA A 271 4.43 -0.25 14.20
CA ALA A 271 3.14 -0.90 14.42
C ALA A 271 2.35 -1.04 13.11
N VAL A 272 2.31 0.01 12.27
CA VAL A 272 1.61 0.00 10.98
C VAL A 272 2.23 -1.02 10.03
N GLN A 273 3.55 -1.01 9.91
CA GLN A 273 4.27 -1.95 9.03
C GLN A 273 4.12 -3.39 9.51
N GLY A 274 4.29 -3.64 10.80
CA GLY A 274 4.05 -4.96 11.40
C GLY A 274 2.61 -5.45 11.16
N THR A 275 1.63 -4.55 11.21
CA THR A 275 0.23 -4.87 10.89
C THR A 275 0.08 -5.26 9.43
N LYS A 276 0.64 -4.48 8.47
CA LYS A 276 0.59 -4.83 7.04
C LYS A 276 1.22 -6.20 6.78
N ILE A 277 2.43 -6.43 7.27
CA ILE A 277 3.15 -7.71 7.10
C ILE A 277 2.29 -8.89 7.59
N ASN A 278 1.68 -8.77 8.77
CA ASN A 278 0.83 -9.82 9.32
C ASN A 278 -0.45 -10.03 8.51
N LEU A 279 -1.09 -8.97 8.01
CA LEU A 279 -2.29 -9.07 7.17
C LEU A 279 -1.98 -9.74 5.84
N VAL A 280 -0.86 -9.39 5.20
CA VAL A 280 -0.41 -9.99 3.93
C VAL A 280 -0.10 -11.48 4.14
N TYR A 281 0.66 -11.82 5.19
CA TYR A 281 0.97 -13.22 5.52
C TYR A 281 -0.30 -14.04 5.77
N SER A 282 -1.18 -13.55 6.64
CA SER A 282 -2.40 -14.27 7.05
C SER A 282 -3.38 -14.50 5.92
N ARG A 283 -3.32 -13.72 4.84
CA ARG A 283 -4.18 -13.90 3.67
C ARG A 283 -3.99 -15.24 2.95
N ASN A 284 -2.79 -15.84 3.06
CA ASN A 284 -2.41 -17.07 2.38
C ASN A 284 -2.21 -18.26 3.33
N HIS A 285 -2.38 -18.07 4.64
CA HIS A 285 -2.08 -19.06 5.66
C HIS A 285 -3.28 -19.35 6.55
N SER A 286 -3.23 -20.47 7.27
CA SER A 286 -4.25 -20.77 8.27
C SER A 286 -4.23 -19.75 9.43
N VAL A 287 -5.33 -19.66 10.18
CA VAL A 287 -5.37 -18.79 11.38
C VAL A 287 -4.27 -19.18 12.37
N ALA A 288 -4.00 -20.48 12.55
CA ALA A 288 -2.95 -20.94 13.45
C ALA A 288 -1.56 -20.48 13.01
N ASP A 289 -1.24 -20.61 11.71
CA ASP A 289 0.02 -20.15 11.14
C ASP A 289 0.16 -18.63 11.28
N GLY A 290 -0.90 -17.87 10.97
CA GLY A 290 -0.93 -16.42 11.12
C GLY A 290 -0.68 -15.98 12.56
N LEU A 291 -1.28 -16.66 13.55
CA LEU A 291 -1.07 -16.36 14.96
C LEU A 291 0.37 -16.66 15.40
N ASN A 292 0.95 -17.77 14.94
CA ASN A 292 2.35 -18.12 15.21
C ASN A 292 3.30 -17.08 14.61
N TYR A 293 3.05 -16.69 13.35
CA TYR A 293 3.83 -15.64 12.66
C TYR A 293 3.76 -14.31 13.38
N THR A 294 2.56 -13.89 13.82
CA THR A 294 2.37 -12.68 14.62
C THR A 294 3.21 -12.70 15.90
N GLY A 295 3.30 -13.84 16.57
CA GLY A 295 4.15 -14.00 17.77
C GLY A 295 5.63 -13.73 17.47
N LEU A 296 6.14 -14.19 16.34
CA LEU A 296 7.52 -13.95 15.91
C LEU A 296 7.76 -12.45 15.60
N ILE A 297 6.88 -11.82 14.84
CA ILE A 297 6.95 -10.38 14.51
C ILE A 297 6.89 -9.54 15.78
N PHE A 298 5.96 -9.84 16.69
CA PHE A 298 5.81 -9.12 17.95
C PHE A 298 7.06 -9.21 18.83
N THR A 299 7.67 -10.39 18.92
CA THR A 299 8.92 -10.57 19.68
C THR A 299 10.07 -9.72 19.11
N ARG A 300 10.18 -9.61 17.78
CA ARG A 300 11.16 -8.75 17.12
C ARG A 300 10.88 -7.28 17.40
N THR A 301 9.62 -6.86 17.30
CA THR A 301 9.17 -5.48 17.56
C THR A 301 9.46 -5.06 19.01
N ILE A 302 9.18 -5.92 20.01
CA ILE A 302 9.48 -5.62 21.42
C ILE A 302 10.99 -5.50 21.69
N LYS A 303 11.81 -6.31 21.05
CA LYS A 303 13.27 -6.14 21.17
C LYS A 303 13.73 -4.76 20.70
N GLN A 304 13.10 -4.21 19.66
CA GLN A 304 13.38 -2.84 19.22
C GLN A 304 12.82 -1.78 20.17
N LEU A 305 11.65 -2.01 20.77
CA LEU A 305 11.07 -1.09 21.77
C LEU A 305 11.90 -0.97 23.05
N ASN A 306 12.65 -2.02 23.41
CA ASN A 306 13.54 -2.04 24.55
C ASN A 306 14.94 -1.44 24.25
N ALA A 307 15.21 -1.05 23.00
CA ALA A 307 16.42 -0.32 22.66
C ALA A 307 16.33 1.11 23.24
N PRO A 308 17.44 1.68 23.81
CA PRO A 308 17.42 3.02 24.36
C PRO A 308 16.99 4.05 23.30
N GLY A 309 15.83 4.68 23.48
CA GLY A 309 15.33 5.74 22.60
C GLY A 309 14.03 5.45 21.85
N VAL A 310 13.47 4.25 21.94
CA VAL A 310 12.16 3.94 21.34
C VAL A 310 11.06 4.24 22.36
N PHE A 311 10.31 5.31 22.16
CA PHE A 311 9.18 5.66 23.02
C PHE A 311 7.85 5.48 22.30
N ILE A 312 6.87 4.89 22.99
CA ILE A 312 5.45 4.92 22.67
C ILE A 312 5.03 6.40 22.63
N GLY A 313 4.66 6.89 21.44
CA GLY A 313 4.49 8.31 21.19
C GLY A 313 3.60 9.03 22.20
N LYS A 314 4.18 10.02 22.86
CA LYS A 314 3.44 11.20 23.28
C LYS A 314 3.31 12.10 22.04
N LYS A 315 2.11 12.59 21.79
CA LYS A 315 1.82 13.63 20.79
C LYS A 315 2.87 14.74 20.93
N GLY A 316 3.76 14.90 19.95
CA GLY A 316 4.59 16.08 19.83
C GLY A 316 6.12 15.89 19.69
N GLU A 317 6.70 14.70 19.91
CA GLU A 317 8.15 14.52 19.80
C GLU A 317 8.50 13.17 19.17
N ALA A 318 8.56 13.11 17.85
CA ALA A 318 9.08 11.92 17.15
C ALA A 318 9.82 12.30 15.86
N GLU A 319 10.90 13.04 15.99
CA GLU A 319 11.96 13.05 14.99
C GLU A 319 13.08 12.11 15.46
N ARG A 320 12.95 10.82 15.15
CA ARG A 320 14.10 9.91 15.10
C ARG A 320 13.83 8.89 14.00
N SER A 321 14.80 8.77 13.10
CA SER A 321 14.86 7.75 12.06
C SER A 321 14.83 6.37 12.70
N TYR A 322 13.92 5.53 12.22
CA TYR A 322 13.89 4.12 12.56
C TYR A 322 14.45 3.36 11.36
N ASP A 323 15.67 2.88 11.48
CA ASP A 323 16.23 1.88 10.59
C ASP A 323 15.41 0.60 10.74
N ILE A 324 14.71 0.25 9.70
CA ILE A 324 13.69 -0.80 9.71
C ILE A 324 14.24 -2.03 9.03
N LEU A 325 14.31 -3.12 9.80
CA LEU A 325 14.33 -4.50 9.34
C LEU A 325 15.16 -4.74 8.06
N GLU A 326 16.40 -4.34 8.03
CA GLU A 326 17.39 -4.97 7.15
C GLU A 326 17.56 -6.43 7.63
N GLY A 327 17.11 -7.37 6.83
CA GLY A 327 17.33 -8.79 7.11
C GLY A 327 16.15 -9.73 6.89
N SER A 328 15.03 -9.28 6.32
CA SER A 328 13.89 -10.18 6.09
C SER A 328 13.72 -10.67 4.65
N GLN A 329 14.73 -10.48 3.77
CA GLN A 329 14.67 -11.05 2.41
C GLN A 329 14.72 -12.59 2.40
N ASP A 330 15.31 -13.21 3.43
CA ASP A 330 15.45 -14.68 3.48
C ASP A 330 14.25 -15.41 4.09
N CYS A 331 13.24 -14.71 4.61
CA CYS A 331 12.10 -15.34 5.28
C CYS A 331 10.80 -15.34 4.47
N LEU A 332 10.82 -14.87 3.21
CA LEU A 332 9.66 -14.88 2.30
C LEU A 332 9.65 -16.11 1.37
N LEU A 333 10.54 -17.08 1.58
CA LEU A 333 10.67 -18.31 0.77
C LEU A 333 10.38 -19.61 1.56
N CYS A 334 9.60 -19.54 2.64
CA CYS A 334 9.03 -20.76 3.24
C CYS A 334 7.51 -20.76 3.14
#